data_90af01f05e5c8e862e0c1c0d7059505f
#
_entry.id   90af01f05e5c8e862e0c1c0d7059505f
#
_cell.length_a   1.000
_cell.length_b   1.000
_cell.length_c   1.000
_cell.angle_alpha   90.00
_cell.angle_beta   90.00
_cell.angle_gamma   90.00
#
_symmetry.space_group_name_H-M   'P 1'
#
loop_
_entity.id
_entity.type
_entity.pdbx_description
1 polymer ?
#
loop_
_entity_poly.entity_id
_entity_poly.type
_entity_poly.pdbx_seq_one_letter_code
_entity_poly.pdbx_strand_id
1 'polypeptide(L)'
;MCSRLLISIIALILLLIAAPATALDRPNILLILVDDLKPALGCYGDANAKTPNIDALAARGMRFDRAYCNQAVCAPSRFTLMLGSHSTSTGLYGLGSRLRDILPDAVTMPQFFSRQGYRTESLGKVFHIGHGNEGDPDSFSVPHFHEKVIEYAEPASTDGGQLTREEAYFENKRLGEIGRLPRGAAFEAPDVEDDVYADGRVASEIIRRLQAANTRRQQEGIPFFIACGFARPHLPFSVPRKYW
;
A
#
# COMPACT_ATOMS: atom_id res chain seq x y z
N MET A 1 -3.80 -66.97 11.42
CA MET A 1 -4.64 -66.21 10.50
C MET A 1 -5.23 -64.92 11.09
N CYS A 2 -5.61 -64.90 12.37
CA CYS A 2 -6.17 -63.68 13.01
C CYS A 2 -5.26 -62.44 13.06
N SER A 3 -3.95 -62.59 13.31
CA SER A 3 -3.05 -61.40 13.40
C SER A 3 -2.86 -60.62 12.11
N ARG A 4 -2.89 -61.30 10.95
CA ARG A 4 -2.71 -60.61 9.67
C ARG A 4 -3.97 -59.85 9.26
N LEU A 5 -5.16 -60.33 9.64
CA LEU A 5 -6.42 -59.65 9.40
C LEU A 5 -6.54 -58.38 10.27
N LEU A 6 -6.11 -58.44 11.52
CA LEU A 6 -6.14 -57.30 12.43
C LEU A 6 -5.19 -56.17 11.96
N ILE A 7 -3.99 -56.50 11.50
CA ILE A 7 -3.01 -55.53 10.95
C ILE A 7 -3.57 -54.86 9.68
N SER A 8 -4.22 -55.65 8.81
CA SER A 8 -4.85 -55.09 7.58
C SER A 8 -6.00 -54.14 7.89
N ILE A 9 -6.81 -54.47 8.89
CA ILE A 9 -7.93 -53.57 9.32
C ILE A 9 -7.40 -52.29 9.96
N ILE A 10 -6.38 -52.35 10.80
CA ILE A 10 -5.72 -51.17 11.39
C ILE A 10 -5.08 -50.28 10.33
N ALA A 11 -4.40 -50.87 9.34
CA ALA A 11 -3.81 -50.13 8.22
C ALA A 11 -4.91 -49.43 7.35
N LEU A 12 -6.03 -50.09 7.12
CA LEU A 12 -7.16 -49.52 6.38
C LEU A 12 -7.85 -48.40 7.16
N ILE A 13 -7.97 -48.51 8.47
CA ILE A 13 -8.53 -47.47 9.36
C ILE A 13 -7.58 -46.27 9.41
N LEU A 14 -6.26 -46.47 9.46
CA LEU A 14 -5.27 -45.39 9.42
C LEU A 14 -5.24 -44.67 8.07
N LEU A 15 -5.50 -45.35 6.96
CA LEU A 15 -5.66 -44.71 5.66
C LEU A 15 -6.97 -43.89 5.52
N LEU A 16 -8.02 -44.30 6.22
CA LEU A 16 -9.32 -43.60 6.22
C LEU A 16 -9.32 -42.35 7.13
N ILE A 17 -8.38 -42.25 8.10
CA ILE A 17 -8.26 -41.09 9.00
C ILE A 17 -7.36 -40.00 8.38
N ALA A 18 -6.64 -40.27 7.31
CA ALA A 18 -5.99 -39.25 6.52
C ALA A 18 -7.02 -38.50 5.65
N ALA A 19 -8.03 -37.91 6.30
CA ALA A 19 -8.78 -36.84 5.65
C ALA A 19 -7.74 -35.80 5.16
N PRO A 20 -7.77 -35.41 3.88
CA PRO A 20 -6.90 -34.30 3.48
C PRO A 20 -7.24 -33.14 4.41
N ALA A 21 -6.26 -32.73 5.22
CA ALA A 21 -6.35 -31.47 5.91
C ALA A 21 -6.64 -30.45 4.81
N THR A 22 -7.89 -29.99 4.73
CA THR A 22 -8.23 -28.89 3.85
C THR A 22 -7.31 -27.77 4.29
N ALA A 23 -6.27 -27.52 3.51
CA ALA A 23 -5.38 -26.41 3.76
C ALA A 23 -6.30 -25.20 3.91
N LEU A 24 -6.31 -24.58 5.08
CA LEU A 24 -7.06 -23.35 5.33
C LEU A 24 -6.83 -22.46 4.11
N ASP A 25 -7.91 -22.12 3.42
CA ASP A 25 -7.80 -21.31 2.21
C ASP A 25 -7.21 -19.96 2.64
N ARG A 26 -5.93 -19.77 2.30
CA ARG A 26 -5.19 -18.54 2.64
C ARG A 26 -5.61 -17.47 1.64
N PRO A 27 -6.43 -16.47 2.04
CA PRO A 27 -6.93 -15.49 1.11
C PRO A 27 -5.79 -14.63 0.54
N ASN A 28 -5.95 -14.19 -0.69
CA ASN A 28 -5.11 -13.14 -1.25
C ASN A 28 -5.45 -11.80 -0.60
N ILE A 29 -4.46 -10.94 -0.41
CA ILE A 29 -4.61 -9.65 0.27
C ILE A 29 -4.16 -8.53 -0.65
N LEU A 30 -5.06 -7.59 -0.91
CA LEU A 30 -4.76 -6.31 -1.54
C LEU A 30 -5.06 -5.20 -0.55
N LEU A 31 -4.01 -4.49 -0.12
CA LEU A 31 -4.10 -3.32 0.74
C LEU A 31 -3.94 -2.06 -0.10
N ILE A 32 -5.01 -1.27 -0.22
CA ILE A 32 -5.00 0.01 -0.92
C ILE A 32 -4.95 1.13 0.10
N LEU A 33 -3.93 1.98 0.01
CA LEU A 33 -3.73 3.16 0.85
C LEU A 33 -3.89 4.41 0.00
N VAL A 34 -4.62 5.39 0.51
CA VAL A 34 -4.83 6.68 -0.17
C VAL A 34 -4.44 7.79 0.81
N ASP A 35 -3.44 8.58 0.44
CA ASP A 35 -2.88 9.58 1.33
C ASP A 35 -3.82 10.79 1.48
N ASP A 36 -4.00 11.27 2.72
CA ASP A 36 -4.86 12.40 3.08
C ASP A 36 -6.34 12.28 2.67
N LEU A 37 -6.81 11.09 2.30
CA LEU A 37 -8.21 10.87 1.97
C LEU A 37 -9.07 10.87 3.23
N LYS A 38 -9.95 11.85 3.34
CA LYS A 38 -11.06 11.84 4.31
C LYS A 38 -12.25 11.05 3.73
N PRO A 39 -13.28 10.70 4.53
CA PRO A 39 -14.46 9.95 4.05
C PRO A 39 -15.37 10.79 3.14
N ALA A 40 -14.79 11.54 2.18
CA ALA A 40 -15.48 12.23 1.10
C ALA A 40 -15.66 11.28 -0.09
N LEU A 41 -16.50 10.27 0.09
CA LEU A 41 -16.79 9.20 -0.87
C LEU A 41 -18.30 8.97 -0.94
N GLY A 42 -18.80 8.52 -2.07
CA GLY A 42 -20.22 8.23 -2.27
C GLY A 42 -20.77 7.26 -1.23
N CYS A 43 -20.05 6.19 -0.94
CA CYS A 43 -20.47 5.20 0.07
C CYS A 43 -20.55 5.76 1.51
N TYR A 44 -19.96 6.91 1.79
CA TYR A 44 -20.12 7.64 3.06
C TYR A 44 -21.11 8.81 2.98
N GLY A 45 -21.82 8.94 1.86
CA GLY A 45 -22.88 9.94 1.68
C GLY A 45 -22.42 11.29 1.13
N ASP A 46 -21.20 11.38 0.61
CA ASP A 46 -20.76 12.59 -0.09
C ASP A 46 -21.42 12.67 -1.49
N ALA A 47 -22.25 13.68 -1.69
CA ALA A 47 -23.00 13.84 -2.94
C ALA A 47 -22.15 14.39 -4.11
N ASN A 48 -21.00 14.97 -3.83
CA ASN A 48 -20.10 15.54 -4.84
C ASN A 48 -19.08 14.53 -5.35
N ALA A 49 -18.70 13.57 -4.50
CA ALA A 49 -17.71 12.55 -4.86
C ALA A 49 -18.29 11.53 -5.84
N LYS A 50 -17.61 11.33 -6.96
CA LYS A 50 -17.96 10.32 -7.96
C LYS A 50 -17.03 9.11 -7.80
N THR A 51 -17.42 8.15 -6.96
CA THR A 51 -16.61 7.01 -6.56
C THR A 51 -17.27 5.65 -6.84
N PRO A 52 -17.75 5.39 -8.08
CA PRO A 52 -18.60 4.24 -8.37
C PRO A 52 -17.94 2.90 -8.07
N ASN A 53 -16.64 2.77 -8.29
CA ASN A 53 -15.91 1.52 -8.03
C ASN A 53 -15.70 1.26 -6.54
N ILE A 54 -15.40 2.32 -5.76
CA ILE A 54 -15.27 2.23 -4.30
C ILE A 54 -16.64 1.94 -3.69
N ASP A 55 -17.70 2.60 -4.18
CA ASP A 55 -19.07 2.39 -3.72
C ASP A 55 -19.55 0.96 -4.00
N ALA A 56 -19.22 0.42 -5.17
CA ALA A 56 -19.50 -0.97 -5.52
C ALA A 56 -18.71 -1.96 -4.64
N LEU A 57 -17.49 -1.64 -4.25
CA LEU A 57 -16.71 -2.45 -3.30
C LEU A 57 -17.35 -2.41 -1.91
N ALA A 58 -17.73 -1.23 -1.43
CA ALA A 58 -18.39 -1.05 -0.14
C ALA A 58 -19.72 -1.80 -0.06
N ALA A 59 -20.50 -1.83 -1.16
CA ALA A 59 -21.76 -2.56 -1.23
C ALA A 59 -21.60 -4.10 -1.13
N ARG A 60 -20.43 -4.64 -1.43
CA ARG A 60 -20.13 -6.08 -1.39
C ARG A 60 -19.30 -6.49 -0.18
N GLY A 61 -18.79 -5.53 0.56
CA GLY A 61 -17.87 -5.73 1.67
C GLY A 61 -18.39 -5.15 2.97
N MET A 62 -17.46 -4.94 3.89
CA MET A 62 -17.74 -4.30 5.17
C MET A 62 -17.24 -2.85 5.13
N ARG A 63 -18.13 -1.91 5.38
CA ARG A 63 -17.80 -0.49 5.55
C ARG A 63 -17.65 -0.17 7.02
N PHE A 64 -16.58 0.52 7.38
CA PHE A 64 -16.31 0.98 8.74
C PHE A 64 -16.67 2.47 8.85
N ASP A 65 -17.76 2.80 9.54
CA ASP A 65 -18.20 4.18 9.71
C ASP A 65 -17.37 4.94 10.75
N ARG A 66 -16.63 4.23 11.59
CA ARG A 66 -15.82 4.79 12.68
C ARG A 66 -14.42 4.18 12.71
N ALA A 67 -13.69 4.34 11.60
CA ALA A 67 -12.28 4.01 11.54
C ALA A 67 -11.44 5.30 11.73
N TYR A 68 -10.48 5.25 12.65
CA TYR A 68 -9.65 6.40 13.01
C TYR A 68 -8.18 6.06 12.82
N CYS A 69 -7.42 6.98 12.22
CA CYS A 69 -5.98 6.87 12.25
C CYS A 69 -5.46 7.22 13.65
N ASN A 70 -4.43 6.50 14.08
CA ASN A 70 -3.86 6.65 15.41
C ASN A 70 -3.10 7.96 15.58
N GLN A 71 -2.42 8.39 14.53
CA GLN A 71 -1.65 9.61 14.46
C GLN A 71 -1.94 10.30 13.13
N ALA A 72 -2.45 11.52 13.16
CA ALA A 72 -2.90 12.25 11.97
C ALA A 72 -1.72 12.91 11.22
N VAL A 73 -0.69 12.14 10.91
CA VAL A 73 0.49 12.52 10.12
C VAL A 73 0.93 11.31 9.30
N CYS A 74 1.32 11.51 8.05
CA CYS A 74 1.58 10.44 7.06
C CYS A 74 2.47 9.30 7.58
N ALA A 75 3.71 9.58 7.99
CA ALA A 75 4.65 8.54 8.41
C ALA A 75 4.19 7.82 9.67
N PRO A 76 3.84 8.49 10.78
CA PRO A 76 3.36 7.82 11.99
C PRO A 76 2.10 7.00 11.76
N SER A 77 1.12 7.52 10.99
CA SER A 77 -0.10 6.78 10.65
C SER A 77 0.23 5.46 9.92
N ARG A 78 1.16 5.50 8.98
CA ARG A 78 1.60 4.32 8.22
C ARG A 78 2.38 3.35 9.09
N PHE A 79 3.23 3.81 9.98
CA PHE A 79 3.91 2.96 10.95
C PHE A 79 2.93 2.26 11.88
N THR A 80 1.94 2.97 12.41
CA THR A 80 0.93 2.37 13.30
C THR A 80 0.09 1.33 12.57
N LEU A 81 -0.25 1.57 11.30
CA LEU A 81 -0.95 0.59 10.46
C LEU A 81 -0.09 -0.67 10.24
N MET A 82 1.19 -0.49 9.87
CA MET A 82 2.06 -1.62 9.55
C MET A 82 2.52 -2.42 10.76
N LEU A 83 2.59 -1.79 11.94
CA LEU A 83 3.02 -2.43 13.19
C LEU A 83 1.86 -2.94 14.05
N GLY A 84 0.65 -2.45 13.82
CA GLY A 84 -0.48 -2.69 14.74
C GLY A 84 -0.25 -2.09 16.14
N SER A 85 0.59 -1.07 16.25
CA SER A 85 1.00 -0.46 17.51
C SER A 85 0.91 1.07 17.46
N HIS A 86 0.47 1.66 18.58
CA HIS A 86 0.36 3.10 18.71
C HIS A 86 1.71 3.83 18.72
N SER A 87 1.78 5.05 18.19
CA SER A 87 2.98 5.89 18.23
C SER A 87 3.47 6.12 19.67
N THR A 88 2.56 6.16 20.66
CA THR A 88 2.88 6.25 22.09
C THR A 88 3.69 5.08 22.60
N SER A 89 3.54 3.91 22.00
CA SER A 89 4.29 2.69 22.37
C SER A 89 5.57 2.53 21.57
N THR A 90 5.62 3.10 20.35
CA THR A 90 6.75 2.91 19.43
C THR A 90 7.73 4.07 19.40
N GLY A 91 7.30 5.27 19.80
CA GLY A 91 8.10 6.49 19.67
C GLY A 91 8.15 7.07 18.24
N LEU A 92 7.44 6.49 17.30
CA LEU A 92 7.43 6.90 15.89
C LEU A 92 6.41 8.02 15.63
N TYR A 93 6.82 9.28 15.81
CA TYR A 93 5.93 10.44 15.69
C TYR A 93 6.23 11.36 14.50
N GLY A 94 7.44 11.36 13.99
CA GLY A 94 7.91 12.32 13.00
C GLY A 94 7.85 11.81 11.55
N LEU A 95 7.77 12.73 10.59
CA LEU A 95 7.85 12.42 9.17
C LEU A 95 9.19 11.80 8.77
N GLY A 96 10.27 12.23 9.38
CA GLY A 96 11.62 11.71 9.18
C GLY A 96 11.98 10.51 10.08
N SER A 97 11.03 9.97 10.84
CA SER A 97 11.29 8.78 11.67
C SER A 97 11.61 7.58 10.79
N ARG A 98 12.65 6.83 11.17
CA ARG A 98 13.04 5.60 10.47
C ARG A 98 12.71 4.41 11.34
N LEU A 99 11.92 3.49 10.81
CA LEU A 99 11.41 2.34 11.56
C LEU A 99 12.55 1.53 12.19
N ARG A 100 13.55 1.19 11.39
CA ARG A 100 14.62 0.27 11.81
C ARG A 100 15.62 0.89 12.76
N ASP A 101 15.75 2.22 12.78
CA ASP A 101 16.60 2.93 13.76
C ASP A 101 16.01 2.86 15.17
N ILE A 102 14.69 2.82 15.29
CA ILE A 102 13.95 2.83 16.57
C ILE A 102 13.55 1.43 16.99
N LEU A 103 13.08 0.61 16.06
CA LEU A 103 12.57 -0.74 16.28
C LEU A 103 13.19 -1.71 15.27
N PRO A 104 14.48 -2.07 15.40
CA PRO A 104 15.20 -2.89 14.43
C PRO A 104 14.56 -4.27 14.23
N ASP A 105 14.02 -4.86 15.29
CA ASP A 105 13.47 -6.22 15.30
C ASP A 105 11.95 -6.27 15.11
N ALA A 106 11.30 -5.12 14.87
CA ALA A 106 9.85 -5.07 14.72
C ALA A 106 9.39 -5.90 13.51
N VAL A 107 8.33 -6.66 13.71
CA VAL A 107 7.67 -7.42 12.64
C VAL A 107 6.51 -6.61 12.10
N THR A 108 6.62 -6.17 10.87
CA THR A 108 5.53 -5.46 10.20
C THR A 108 4.48 -6.43 9.65
N MET A 109 3.29 -5.93 9.38
CA MET A 109 2.21 -6.73 8.80
C MET A 109 2.65 -7.46 7.51
N PRO A 110 3.30 -6.82 6.52
CA PRO A 110 3.78 -7.54 5.34
C PRO A 110 4.83 -8.61 5.68
N GLN A 111 5.75 -8.35 6.63
CA GLN A 111 6.71 -9.37 7.09
C GLN A 111 6.02 -10.56 7.75
N PHE A 112 4.97 -10.32 8.53
CA PHE A 112 4.18 -11.41 9.12
C PHE A 112 3.63 -12.31 8.01
N PHE A 113 3.00 -11.74 6.99
CA PHE A 113 2.47 -12.52 5.88
C PHE A 113 3.57 -13.22 5.07
N SER A 114 4.72 -12.57 4.86
CA SER A 114 5.88 -13.19 4.22
C SER A 114 6.34 -14.45 4.97
N ARG A 115 6.41 -14.38 6.30
CA ARG A 115 6.75 -15.54 7.16
C ARG A 115 5.70 -16.66 7.10
N GLN A 116 4.47 -16.34 6.69
CA GLN A 116 3.41 -17.32 6.45
C GLN A 116 3.39 -17.85 5.00
N GLY A 117 4.44 -17.57 4.21
CA GLY A 117 4.58 -18.06 2.84
C GLY A 117 3.78 -17.27 1.79
N TYR A 118 3.38 -16.04 2.11
CA TYR A 118 2.87 -15.11 1.11
C TYR A 118 4.01 -14.46 0.34
N ARG A 119 3.78 -14.22 -0.95
CA ARG A 119 4.60 -13.27 -1.69
C ARG A 119 4.12 -11.86 -1.38
N THR A 120 5.00 -11.03 -0.81
CA THR A 120 4.66 -9.68 -0.38
C THR A 120 5.30 -8.64 -1.30
N GLU A 121 4.50 -7.71 -1.79
CA GLU A 121 4.90 -6.65 -2.75
C GLU A 121 4.35 -5.30 -2.33
N SER A 122 5.03 -4.22 -2.73
CA SER A 122 4.57 -2.86 -2.49
C SER A 122 4.82 -1.93 -3.68
N LEU A 123 3.91 -0.95 -3.84
CA LEU A 123 3.93 0.03 -4.92
C LEU A 123 3.48 1.40 -4.41
N GLY A 124 4.10 2.47 -4.90
CA GLY A 124 3.70 3.83 -4.57
C GLY A 124 3.86 4.19 -3.08
N LYS A 125 3.02 5.05 -2.55
CA LYS A 125 3.16 5.57 -1.18
C LYS A 125 2.58 4.61 -0.13
N VAL A 126 3.25 3.50 0.16
CA VAL A 126 2.86 2.52 1.20
C VAL A 126 3.45 2.89 2.55
N PHE A 127 4.77 2.94 2.69
CA PHE A 127 5.45 3.68 3.74
C PHE A 127 5.60 5.14 3.31
N HIS A 128 5.93 6.00 4.26
CA HIS A 128 6.27 7.38 3.91
C HIS A 128 7.63 7.43 3.23
N ILE A 129 7.73 8.20 2.15
CA ILE A 129 8.94 8.48 1.40
C ILE A 129 9.14 10.00 1.42
N GLY A 130 10.36 10.43 1.55
CA GLY A 130 10.70 11.83 1.75
C GLY A 130 11.07 12.16 3.19
N HIS A 131 11.54 13.37 3.45
CA HIS A 131 12.02 13.82 4.75
C HIS A 131 13.14 12.93 5.35
N GLY A 132 13.94 12.27 4.50
CA GLY A 132 14.96 11.29 4.90
C GLY A 132 14.42 9.89 5.16
N ASN A 133 13.14 9.65 4.96
CA ASN A 133 12.53 8.31 5.09
C ASN A 133 12.45 7.62 3.72
N GLU A 134 12.97 6.42 3.63
CA GLU A 134 13.07 5.64 2.39
C GLU A 134 12.15 4.40 2.39
N GLY A 135 11.19 4.35 3.31
CA GLY A 135 10.31 3.19 3.48
C GLY A 135 10.93 2.10 4.35
N ASP A 136 10.52 0.85 4.14
CA ASP A 136 11.04 -0.34 4.85
C ASP A 136 11.20 -1.52 3.87
N PRO A 137 12.36 -1.64 3.22
CA PRO A 137 12.62 -2.73 2.28
C PRO A 137 12.43 -4.13 2.88
N ASP A 138 12.76 -4.29 4.18
CA ASP A 138 12.66 -5.58 4.89
C ASP A 138 11.22 -6.07 5.05
N SER A 139 10.25 -5.19 4.87
CA SER A 139 8.83 -5.54 4.95
C SER A 139 8.34 -6.40 3.78
N PHE A 140 9.06 -6.45 2.66
CA PHE A 140 8.56 -7.06 1.44
C PHE A 140 9.54 -8.09 0.86
N SER A 141 9.00 -9.14 0.25
CA SER A 141 9.79 -10.18 -0.43
C SER A 141 10.23 -9.78 -1.85
N VAL A 142 9.72 -8.66 -2.36
CA VAL A 142 10.04 -8.09 -3.66
C VAL A 142 10.41 -6.63 -3.49
N PRO A 143 11.41 -6.11 -4.20
CA PRO A 143 11.76 -4.70 -4.16
C PRO A 143 10.56 -3.79 -4.41
N HIS A 144 10.48 -2.73 -3.63
CA HIS A 144 9.42 -1.74 -3.75
C HIS A 144 9.41 -1.08 -5.14
N PHE A 145 8.24 -0.95 -5.75
CA PHE A 145 8.08 -0.19 -6.97
C PHE A 145 7.95 1.29 -6.64
N HIS A 146 9.00 2.02 -6.97
CA HIS A 146 9.13 3.45 -6.68
C HIS A 146 8.49 4.27 -7.78
N GLU A 147 7.69 5.24 -7.37
CA GLU A 147 7.22 6.34 -8.21
C GLU A 147 7.32 7.67 -7.47
N LYS A 148 7.32 8.77 -8.19
CA LYS A 148 7.30 10.10 -7.59
C LYS A 148 6.05 10.27 -6.73
N VAL A 149 6.15 11.00 -5.63
CA VAL A 149 5.00 11.33 -4.78
C VAL A 149 4.37 12.64 -5.24
N ILE A 150 5.20 13.61 -5.58
CA ILE A 150 4.82 14.94 -6.07
C ILE A 150 5.44 15.15 -7.43
N GLU A 151 4.64 15.53 -8.38
CA GLU A 151 5.09 15.92 -9.72
C GLU A 151 4.08 16.85 -10.41
N TYR A 152 4.56 17.59 -11.39
CA TYR A 152 3.79 18.49 -12.23
C TYR A 152 3.98 18.15 -13.69
N ALA A 153 2.93 18.28 -14.48
CA ALA A 153 2.94 18.09 -15.92
C ALA A 153 3.11 19.41 -16.69
N GLU A 154 2.69 20.52 -16.10
CA GLU A 154 2.72 21.84 -16.75
C GLU A 154 3.89 22.68 -16.28
N PRO A 155 4.74 23.21 -17.18
CA PRO A 155 5.85 24.10 -16.82
C PRO A 155 5.39 25.34 -16.03
N ALA A 156 4.19 25.83 -16.29
CA ALA A 156 3.61 26.95 -15.55
C ALA A 156 3.40 26.66 -14.05
N SER A 157 3.28 25.39 -13.69
CA SER A 157 3.13 24.95 -12.29
C SER A 157 4.44 24.93 -11.50
N THR A 158 5.58 25.08 -12.18
CA THR A 158 6.92 24.87 -11.62
C THR A 158 7.90 26.00 -11.94
N ASP A 159 7.42 27.23 -12.17
CA ASP A 159 8.27 28.37 -12.55
C ASP A 159 9.15 28.06 -13.77
N GLY A 160 8.55 27.57 -14.85
CA GLY A 160 9.22 27.24 -16.10
C GLY A 160 9.89 25.85 -16.13
N GLY A 161 9.41 24.88 -15.36
CA GLY A 161 9.92 23.50 -15.36
C GLY A 161 11.06 23.27 -14.37
N GLN A 162 11.26 24.15 -13.40
CA GLN A 162 12.27 23.97 -12.34
C GLN A 162 11.80 22.96 -11.31
N LEU A 163 12.74 22.30 -10.63
CA LEU A 163 12.45 21.49 -9.46
C LEU A 163 11.82 22.36 -8.37
N THR A 164 10.67 21.96 -7.87
CA THR A 164 9.97 22.68 -6.83
C THR A 164 10.38 22.22 -5.42
N ARG A 165 10.06 23.05 -4.42
CA ARG A 165 10.25 22.70 -3.02
C ARG A 165 9.48 21.42 -2.66
N GLU A 166 8.26 21.27 -3.15
CA GLU A 166 7.38 20.15 -2.88
C GLU A 166 7.95 18.84 -3.45
N GLU A 167 8.43 18.84 -4.69
CA GLU A 167 9.09 17.68 -5.29
C GLU A 167 10.37 17.32 -4.53
N ALA A 168 11.18 18.31 -4.21
CA ALA A 168 12.47 18.11 -3.54
C ALA A 168 12.35 17.48 -2.13
N TYR A 169 11.26 17.73 -1.41
CA TYR A 169 10.98 17.07 -0.13
C TYR A 169 10.86 15.56 -0.30
N PHE A 170 10.17 15.13 -1.33
CA PHE A 170 9.95 13.70 -1.59
C PHE A 170 11.11 13.03 -2.34
N GLU A 171 12.03 13.81 -2.87
CA GLU A 171 13.32 13.33 -3.39
C GLU A 171 14.42 13.25 -2.32
N ASN A 172 14.08 13.43 -1.05
CA ASN A 172 15.00 13.42 0.09
C ASN A 172 16.17 14.44 -0.02
N LYS A 173 15.95 15.57 -0.70
CA LYS A 173 16.93 16.65 -0.77
C LYS A 173 17.21 17.25 0.62
N ARG A 174 18.38 17.84 0.79
CA ARG A 174 18.74 18.48 2.05
C ARG A 174 17.91 19.73 2.31
N LEU A 175 17.44 19.93 3.54
CA LEU A 175 16.57 21.06 3.91
C LEU A 175 17.12 22.44 3.51
N GLY A 176 18.43 22.65 3.60
CA GLY A 176 19.07 23.92 3.20
C GLY A 176 19.01 24.19 1.69
N GLU A 177 18.94 23.17 0.88
CA GLU A 177 18.77 23.27 -0.57
C GLU A 177 17.30 23.51 -0.92
N ILE A 178 16.39 22.79 -0.26
CA ILE A 178 14.94 22.89 -0.46
C ILE A 178 14.44 24.33 -0.23
N GLY A 179 14.95 24.99 0.82
CA GLY A 179 14.53 26.34 1.18
C GLY A 179 14.75 27.41 0.11
N ARG A 180 15.60 27.14 -0.88
CA ARG A 180 15.92 28.04 -2.00
C ARG A 180 15.13 27.76 -3.26
N LEU A 181 14.40 26.65 -3.31
CA LEU A 181 13.63 26.25 -4.48
C LEU A 181 12.30 27.00 -4.56
N PRO A 182 11.78 27.22 -5.77
CA PRO A 182 10.45 27.80 -5.96
C PRO A 182 9.37 26.89 -5.38
N ARG A 183 8.23 27.46 -5.05
CA ARG A 183 7.02 26.68 -4.75
C ARG A 183 6.32 26.29 -6.03
N GLY A 184 5.87 25.05 -6.11
CA GLY A 184 4.99 24.61 -7.16
C GLY A 184 3.56 25.11 -6.97
N ALA A 185 2.75 24.98 -8.01
CA ALA A 185 1.32 25.29 -7.95
C ALA A 185 0.59 24.40 -6.94
N ALA A 186 -0.43 24.95 -6.28
CA ALA A 186 -1.24 24.16 -5.35
C ALA A 186 -2.15 23.16 -6.08
N PHE A 187 -2.45 23.41 -7.33
CA PHE A 187 -3.26 22.52 -8.20
C PHE A 187 -2.86 22.70 -9.66
N GLU A 188 -3.08 21.65 -10.44
CA GLU A 188 -3.09 21.69 -11.90
C GLU A 188 -4.05 20.62 -12.44
N ALA A 189 -4.63 20.90 -13.61
CA ALA A 189 -5.58 19.99 -14.25
C ALA A 189 -5.37 20.02 -15.78
N PRO A 190 -4.23 19.55 -16.28
CA PRO A 190 -3.94 19.48 -17.71
C PRO A 190 -4.80 18.42 -18.40
N ASP A 191 -4.94 18.58 -19.72
CA ASP A 191 -5.55 17.56 -20.56
C ASP A 191 -4.49 16.54 -20.98
N VAL A 192 -4.26 15.56 -20.10
CA VAL A 192 -3.22 14.53 -20.24
C VAL A 192 -3.75 13.15 -19.87
N GLU A 193 -3.02 12.13 -20.28
CA GLU A 193 -3.33 10.74 -19.94
C GLU A 193 -2.98 10.43 -18.48
N ASP A 194 -3.57 9.34 -17.96
CA ASP A 194 -3.44 8.94 -16.54
C ASP A 194 -2.00 8.67 -16.12
N ASP A 195 -1.20 8.06 -16.99
CA ASP A 195 0.18 7.65 -16.73
C ASP A 195 1.21 8.80 -16.77
N VAL A 196 0.78 10.01 -17.10
CA VAL A 196 1.60 11.20 -16.93
C VAL A 196 1.94 11.43 -15.48
N TYR A 197 1.02 11.10 -14.57
CA TYR A 197 1.24 11.20 -13.12
C TYR A 197 1.59 9.86 -12.49
N ALA A 198 2.34 9.91 -11.38
CA ALA A 198 2.80 8.74 -10.64
C ALA A 198 1.66 7.82 -10.21
N ASP A 199 0.55 8.35 -9.71
CA ASP A 199 -0.59 7.55 -9.28
C ASP A 199 -1.22 6.75 -10.43
N GLY A 200 -1.24 7.30 -11.65
CA GLY A 200 -1.67 6.58 -12.85
C GLY A 200 -0.72 5.44 -13.22
N ARG A 201 0.59 5.66 -13.13
CA ARG A 201 1.60 4.61 -13.36
C ARG A 201 1.53 3.52 -12.28
N VAL A 202 1.32 3.90 -11.01
CA VAL A 202 1.07 2.94 -9.91
C VAL A 202 -0.19 2.12 -10.19
N ALA A 203 -1.27 2.75 -10.69
CA ALA A 203 -2.50 2.04 -11.04
C ALA A 203 -2.29 1.02 -12.17
N SER A 204 -1.53 1.37 -13.19
CA SER A 204 -1.18 0.47 -14.29
C SER A 204 -0.32 -0.70 -13.81
N GLU A 205 0.68 -0.43 -12.99
CA GLU A 205 1.58 -1.47 -12.46
C GLU A 205 0.88 -2.41 -11.49
N ILE A 206 -0.02 -1.91 -10.63
CA ILE A 206 -0.76 -2.81 -9.72
C ILE A 206 -1.67 -3.78 -10.48
N ILE A 207 -2.31 -3.34 -11.55
CA ILE A 207 -3.12 -4.20 -12.41
C ILE A 207 -2.26 -5.33 -12.98
N ARG A 208 -1.11 -4.99 -13.55
CA ARG A 208 -0.15 -5.97 -14.09
C ARG A 208 0.32 -6.96 -13.02
N ARG A 209 0.63 -6.50 -11.81
CA ARG A 209 1.06 -7.36 -10.70
C ARG A 209 -0.05 -8.26 -10.19
N LEU A 210 -1.26 -7.78 -10.11
CA LEU A 210 -2.42 -8.60 -9.72
C LEU A 210 -2.67 -9.74 -10.72
N GLN A 211 -2.55 -9.47 -12.02
CA GLN A 211 -2.66 -10.51 -13.05
C GLN A 211 -1.57 -11.58 -12.90
N ALA A 212 -0.30 -11.15 -12.74
CA ALA A 212 0.81 -12.05 -12.51
C ALA A 212 0.68 -12.84 -11.19
N ALA A 213 0.20 -12.19 -10.13
CA ALA A 213 -0.02 -12.83 -8.83
C ALA A 213 -1.16 -13.87 -8.89
N ASN A 214 -2.23 -13.59 -9.63
CA ASN A 214 -3.31 -14.53 -9.85
C ASN A 214 -2.82 -15.78 -10.62
N THR A 215 -2.04 -15.58 -11.68
CA THR A 215 -1.42 -16.69 -12.43
C THR A 215 -0.55 -17.55 -11.52
N ARG A 216 0.31 -16.93 -10.71
CA ARG A 216 1.18 -17.63 -9.75
C ARG A 216 0.36 -18.37 -8.68
N ARG A 217 -0.72 -17.77 -8.19
CA ARG A 217 -1.63 -18.43 -7.26
C ARG A 217 -2.24 -19.71 -7.85
N GLN A 218 -2.64 -19.66 -9.11
CA GLN A 218 -3.23 -20.81 -9.80
C GLN A 218 -2.21 -21.91 -10.10
N GLN A 219 -0.97 -21.56 -10.47
CA GLN A 219 0.06 -22.50 -10.87
C GLN A 219 0.85 -23.08 -9.69
N GLU A 220 1.15 -22.27 -8.71
CA GLU A 220 2.09 -22.61 -7.61
C GLU A 220 1.39 -22.67 -6.24
N GLY A 221 0.14 -22.25 -6.13
CA GLY A 221 -0.57 -22.20 -4.86
C GLY A 221 -0.11 -21.08 -3.91
N ILE A 222 0.79 -20.18 -4.34
CA ILE A 222 1.38 -19.14 -3.50
C ILE A 222 0.40 -17.95 -3.37
N PRO A 223 -0.07 -17.63 -2.16
CA PRO A 223 -0.92 -16.46 -1.93
C PRO A 223 -0.09 -15.18 -1.99
N PHE A 224 -0.75 -14.06 -2.27
CA PHE A 224 -0.09 -12.76 -2.29
C PHE A 224 -0.63 -11.82 -1.21
N PHE A 225 0.26 -10.95 -0.74
CA PHE A 225 -0.04 -9.71 -0.03
C PHE A 225 0.55 -8.56 -0.85
N ILE A 226 -0.28 -7.74 -1.45
CA ILE A 226 0.17 -6.60 -2.24
C ILE A 226 -0.36 -5.32 -1.60
N ALA A 227 0.55 -4.40 -1.25
CA ALA A 227 0.23 -3.07 -0.76
C ALA A 227 0.43 -2.04 -1.88
N CYS A 228 -0.59 -1.23 -2.12
CA CYS A 228 -0.59 -0.18 -3.14
C CYS A 228 -0.96 1.15 -2.50
N GLY A 229 -0.13 2.17 -2.65
CA GLY A 229 -0.32 3.48 -2.06
C GLY A 229 -0.42 4.59 -3.12
N PHE A 230 -1.52 5.35 -3.08
CA PHE A 230 -1.74 6.53 -3.91
C PHE A 230 -1.43 7.80 -3.14
N ALA A 231 -0.83 8.77 -3.81
CA ALA A 231 -0.46 10.03 -3.19
C ALA A 231 -1.63 11.02 -3.17
N ARG A 232 -2.49 11.03 -4.19
CA ARG A 232 -3.65 11.94 -4.22
C ARG A 232 -4.78 11.41 -3.33
N PRO A 233 -5.50 12.31 -2.61
CA PRO A 233 -5.55 13.78 -2.71
C PRO A 233 -4.54 14.56 -1.84
N HIS A 234 -3.38 14.06 -1.47
CA HIS A 234 -2.33 14.87 -0.86
C HIS A 234 -1.94 16.06 -1.78
N LEU A 235 -1.72 17.24 -1.24
CA LEU A 235 -1.25 18.41 -1.99
C LEU A 235 0.09 18.15 -2.71
N PRO A 236 0.31 18.77 -3.88
CA PRO A 236 -0.59 19.55 -4.71
C PRO A 236 -1.69 18.71 -5.34
N PHE A 237 -2.82 19.32 -5.68
CA PHE A 237 -3.91 18.64 -6.39
C PHE A 237 -3.61 18.57 -7.89
N SER A 238 -2.68 17.72 -8.26
CA SER A 238 -2.27 17.49 -9.66
C SER A 238 -2.98 16.26 -10.19
N VAL A 239 -3.83 16.42 -11.19
CA VAL A 239 -4.65 15.33 -11.74
C VAL A 239 -5.07 15.65 -13.18
N PRO A 240 -5.23 14.64 -14.08
CA PRO A 240 -5.80 14.87 -15.39
C PRO A 240 -7.16 15.54 -15.34
N ARG A 241 -7.41 16.49 -16.25
CA ARG A 241 -8.63 17.33 -16.30
C ARG A 241 -9.93 16.53 -16.20
N LYS A 242 -9.98 15.33 -16.76
CA LYS A 242 -11.16 14.45 -16.75
C LYS A 242 -11.64 14.04 -15.35
N TYR A 243 -10.80 14.20 -14.34
CA TYR A 243 -11.13 13.88 -12.93
C TYR A 243 -11.39 15.13 -12.06
N TRP A 244 -11.23 16.31 -12.64
CA TRP A 244 -11.36 17.58 -11.93
C TRP A 244 -12.82 18.04 -11.78
#